data_3a44d1ddc5f64411a83e539c16fb13f7
#
_entry.id   3a44d1ddc5f64411a83e539c16fb13f7
#
_cell.length_a   1.000
_cell.length_b   1.000
_cell.length_c   1.000
_cell.angle_alpha   90.00
_cell.angle_beta   90.00
_cell.angle_gamma   90.00
#
_symmetry.space_group_name_H-M   'P 1'
#
loop_
_entity.id
_entity.type
_entity.pdbx_description
1 polymer ?
#
loop_
_entity_poly.entity_id
_entity_poly.type
_entity_poly.pdbx_seq_one_letter_code
_entity_poly.pdbx_strand_id
1 'polypeptide(L)' 'MNEIMTIMVGNEIGEVESINGFFYTVAFPERIEIIDIREVQYKVL' A
#
# COMPACT_ATOMS: atom_id res chain seq x y z
N MET A 1 8.61 -18.28 2.11
CA MET A 1 9.22 -17.12 1.45
C MET A 1 8.24 -15.96 1.43
N ASN A 2 8.68 -14.81 1.88
CA ASN A 2 7.82 -13.65 1.95
C ASN A 2 8.00 -12.80 0.71
N GLU A 3 6.88 -12.44 0.13
CA GLU A 3 6.88 -11.52 -0.98
C GLU A 3 6.41 -10.17 -0.48
N ILE A 4 7.15 -9.15 -0.84
CA ILE A 4 6.80 -7.79 -0.47
C ILE A 4 6.13 -7.16 -1.67
N MET A 5 4.91 -6.68 -1.45
CA MET A 5 4.19 -5.98 -2.49
C MET A 5 4.47 -4.50 -2.33
N THR A 6 5.02 -3.91 -3.37
CA THR A 6 5.32 -2.48 -3.40
C THR A 6 4.32 -1.80 -4.30
N ILE A 7 3.75 -0.71 -3.83
CA ILE A 7 2.76 0.03 -4.61
C ILE A 7 3.13 1.50 -4.64
N MET A 8 2.62 2.16 -5.66
CA MET A 8 2.74 3.60 -5.77
C MET A 8 1.35 4.21 -5.67
N VAL A 9 1.20 5.16 -4.76
CA VAL A 9 -0.05 5.89 -4.57
C VAL A 9 0.28 7.36 -4.76
N GLY A 10 -0.24 7.93 -5.84
CA GLY A 10 0.16 9.28 -6.19
C GLY A 10 1.64 9.31 -6.49
N ASN A 11 2.37 10.12 -5.73
CA ASN A 11 3.82 10.26 -5.89
C ASN A 11 4.61 9.46 -4.87
N GLU A 12 3.93 8.67 -4.04
CA GLU A 12 4.59 8.00 -2.94
C GLU A 12 4.63 6.51 -3.18
N ILE A 13 5.72 5.91 -2.80
CA ILE A 13 5.92 4.47 -2.92
C ILE A 13 5.93 3.89 -1.51
N GLY A 14 5.16 2.83 -1.31
CA GLY A 14 5.08 2.18 -0.02
C GLY A 14 5.03 0.68 -0.16
N GLU A 15 5.27 0.00 0.94
CA GLU A 15 5.21 -1.45 1.00
C GLU A 15 3.94 -1.88 1.72
N VAL A 16 3.25 -2.85 1.14
CA VAL A 16 2.02 -3.35 1.74
C VAL A 16 2.39 -4.30 2.87
N GLU A 17 1.98 -3.94 4.08
CA GLU A 17 2.28 -4.72 5.28
C GLU A 17 1.23 -5.77 5.54
N SER A 18 -0.02 -5.44 5.28
CA SER A 18 -1.11 -6.38 5.47
C SER A 18 -2.29 -5.99 4.60
N ILE A 19 -3.15 -6.96 4.36
CA ILE A 19 -4.34 -6.78 3.54
C ILE A 19 -5.52 -7.35 4.31
N ASN A 20 -6.56 -6.53 4.42
CA ASN A 20 -7.80 -6.96 5.05
C ASN A 20 -8.93 -6.52 4.13
N GLY A 21 -9.34 -7.43 3.24
CA GLY A 21 -10.35 -7.09 2.25
C GLY A 21 -9.83 -6.00 1.32
N PHE A 22 -10.52 -4.87 1.30
CA PHE A 22 -10.11 -3.73 0.49
C PHE A 22 -9.19 -2.78 1.22
N PHE A 23 -8.84 -3.06 2.47
CA PHE A 23 -8.03 -2.17 3.28
C PHE A 23 -6.59 -2.69 3.32
N TYR A 24 -5.69 -1.90 2.79
CA TYR A 24 -4.27 -2.23 2.77
C TYR A 24 -3.56 -1.36 3.78
N THR A 25 -2.78 -2.00 4.65
CA THR A 25 -1.88 -1.25 5.53
C THR A 25 -0.58 -1.08 4.77
N VAL A 26 -0.21 0.17 4.53
CA VAL A 26 0.92 0.49 3.67
C VAL A 26 1.93 1.31 4.46
N ALA A 27 3.17 0.85 4.44
CA ALA A 27 4.28 1.56 5.09
C ALA A 27 4.94 2.46 4.05
N PHE A 28 4.69 3.75 4.17
CA PHE A 28 5.40 4.77 3.38
C PHE A 28 6.67 5.16 4.13
N PRO A 29 7.58 5.88 3.50
CA PRO A 29 8.84 6.22 4.15
C PRO A 29 8.69 6.93 5.48
N GLU A 30 7.66 7.75 5.65
CA GLU A 30 7.53 8.57 6.85
C GLU A 30 6.32 8.22 7.71
N ARG A 31 5.49 7.29 7.26
CA ARG A 31 4.28 6.97 8.00
C ARG A 31 3.70 5.66 7.52
N ILE A 32 2.81 5.12 8.31
CA ILE A 32 2.03 3.94 7.95
C ILE A 32 0.58 4.37 7.84
N GLU A 33 -0.08 4.01 6.75
CA GLU A 33 -1.47 4.35 6.54
C GLU A 33 -2.27 3.14 6.13
N ILE A 34 -3.54 3.15 6.50
CA ILE A 34 -4.49 2.17 6.00
C ILE A 34 -5.25 2.85 4.87
N ILE A 35 -5.19 2.27 3.69
CA ILE A 35 -5.88 2.84 2.54
C ILE A 35 -6.96 1.87 2.05
N ASP A 36 -8.03 2.46 1.51
CA ASP A 36 -9.08 1.70 0.86
C ASP A 36 -8.79 1.74 -0.62
N ILE A 37 -8.41 0.59 -1.18
CA ILE A 37 -7.97 0.55 -2.58
C ILE A 37 -9.08 0.87 -3.57
N ARG A 38 -10.32 0.91 -3.11
CA ARG A 38 -11.44 1.33 -3.97
C ARG A 38 -11.51 2.84 -4.09
N GLU A 39 -10.89 3.56 -3.14
CA GLU A 39 -11.00 5.01 -3.06
C GLU A 39 -9.78 5.74 -3.61
N VAL A 40 -8.68 5.05 -3.75
CA VAL A 40 -7.44 5.68 -4.20
C VAL A 40 -6.97 4.99 -5.47
N GLN A 41 -6.24 5.74 -6.28
CA GLN A 41 -5.60 5.17 -7.45
C GLN A 41 -4.20 4.72 -7.05
N TYR A 42 -3.87 3.51 -7.40
CA TYR A 42 -2.57 2.95 -7.05
C TYR A 42 -2.07 2.08 -8.18
N LYS A 43 -0.79 1.80 -8.12
CA LYS A 43 -0.14 0.98 -9.12
C LYS A 43 0.78 -0.01 -8.40
N VAL A 44 0.70 -1.27 -8.78
CA VAL A 44 1.60 -2.28 -8.24
C VAL A 44 2.90 -2.23 -9.01
N LEU A 45 3.99 -2.15 -8.29
CA LEU A 45 5.32 -2.03 -8.92
C LEU A 45 6.01 -3.38 -9.02
#